data_ae8255e26ebc01940772fc77686da85c
#
_entry.id   ae8255e26ebc01940772fc77686da85c
#
_cell.length_a   1.000
_cell.length_b   1.000
_cell.length_c   1.000
_cell.angle_alpha   90.00
_cell.angle_beta   90.00
_cell.angle_gamma   90.00
#
_symmetry.space_group_name_H-M   'P 1'
#
loop_
_entity.id
_entity.type
_entity.pdbx_description
1 polymer ?
#
loop_
_entity_poly.entity_id
_entity_poly.type
_entity_poly.pdbx_seq_one_letter_code
_entity_poly.pdbx_strand_id
1 'polypeptide(L)'
;MSFAGQAAWITGASSGIGAALARALAAQGARLILSGRNTAALEDVAKDCGEALVLPFETTDIAAIAPAVEQAWNWSGGIDLLVNNAGISQRSLAVDTAYEVYERIVAVDLLAPIALTQALLPRMVARGSGRIAMISSIAGKVGVPMRTAYCAAKFGIAGYADALRAEVGHLGLQVHNIYPGSVATDVSRNALTADGSKRGVSDQTIDNGIPPAIAVAQMIDEMLAGSREIIVAEGAEK
;
A
#
# COMPACT_ATOMS: atom_id res chain seq x y z
N MET A 1 11.49 -7.01 18.15
CA MET A 1 11.76 -5.69 17.52
C MET A 1 10.44 -4.91 17.50
N SER A 2 10.45 -3.60 17.45
CA SER A 2 9.25 -2.76 17.34
C SER A 2 9.53 -1.60 16.39
N PHE A 3 8.50 -0.89 15.98
CA PHE A 3 8.63 0.34 15.17
C PHE A 3 8.81 1.61 16.02
N ALA A 4 9.04 1.49 17.33
CA ALA A 4 9.22 2.62 18.23
C ALA A 4 10.35 3.55 17.76
N GLY A 5 10.04 4.84 17.64
CA GLY A 5 10.96 5.88 17.17
C GLY A 5 11.26 5.86 15.66
N GLN A 6 10.79 4.86 14.92
CA GLN A 6 10.98 4.76 13.47
C GLN A 6 9.99 5.65 12.73
N ALA A 7 10.40 6.18 11.58
CA ALA A 7 9.54 6.95 10.68
C ALA A 7 8.92 6.04 9.61
N ALA A 8 7.59 5.95 9.58
CA ALA A 8 6.85 5.16 8.61
C ALA A 8 6.01 6.06 7.70
N TRP A 9 6.20 5.93 6.39
CA TRP A 9 5.42 6.61 5.37
C TRP A 9 4.41 5.68 4.74
N ILE A 10 3.12 6.01 4.82
CA ILE A 10 2.01 5.18 4.33
C ILE A 10 1.24 5.93 3.25
N THR A 11 1.16 5.38 2.04
CA THR A 11 0.27 5.88 1.00
C THR A 11 -1.12 5.24 1.12
N GLY A 12 -2.17 5.98 0.73
CA GLY A 12 -3.55 5.52 0.92
C GLY A 12 -3.94 5.41 2.40
N ALA A 13 -3.36 6.25 3.25
CA ALA A 13 -3.53 6.21 4.71
C ALA A 13 -4.89 6.71 5.19
N SER A 14 -5.74 7.26 4.31
CA SER A 14 -7.03 7.86 4.68
C SER A 14 -8.14 6.84 5.02
N SER A 15 -7.96 5.55 4.71
CA SER A 15 -9.00 4.53 4.97
C SER A 15 -8.44 3.10 4.95
N GLY A 16 -9.27 2.11 5.27
CA GLY A 16 -9.01 0.69 5.11
C GLY A 16 -7.70 0.22 5.77
N ILE A 17 -6.92 -0.57 5.05
CA ILE A 17 -5.65 -1.13 5.52
C ILE A 17 -4.66 -0.02 5.88
N GLY A 18 -4.57 1.05 5.07
CA GLY A 18 -3.63 2.15 5.31
C GLY A 18 -3.92 2.89 6.63
N ALA A 19 -5.17 3.20 6.91
CA ALA A 19 -5.57 3.84 8.16
C ALA A 19 -5.37 2.93 9.38
N ALA A 20 -5.66 1.63 9.23
CA ALA A 20 -5.43 0.65 10.28
C ALA A 20 -3.93 0.47 10.58
N LEU A 21 -3.08 0.40 9.53
CA LEU A 21 -1.61 0.37 9.68
C LEU A 21 -1.09 1.61 10.39
N ALA A 22 -1.60 2.80 10.02
CA ALA A 22 -1.20 4.05 10.66
C ALA A 22 -1.44 3.99 12.17
N ARG A 23 -2.67 3.65 12.60
CA ARG A 23 -3.00 3.54 14.02
C ARG A 23 -2.18 2.47 14.75
N ALA A 24 -1.98 1.31 14.11
CA ALA A 24 -1.24 0.21 14.73
C ALA A 24 0.26 0.52 14.89
N LEU A 25 0.89 1.18 13.91
CA LEU A 25 2.29 1.62 13.99
C LEU A 25 2.45 2.76 15.00
N ALA A 26 1.50 3.71 15.04
CA ALA A 26 1.48 4.78 16.06
C ALA A 26 1.40 4.21 17.49
N ALA A 27 0.58 3.19 17.70
CA ALA A 27 0.47 2.50 18.99
C ALA A 27 1.79 1.82 19.43
N GLN A 28 2.69 1.53 18.48
CA GLN A 28 4.05 1.03 18.74
C GLN A 28 5.08 2.16 18.91
N GLY A 29 4.68 3.43 18.83
CA GLY A 29 5.55 4.58 18.96
C GLY A 29 6.26 5.01 17.68
N ALA A 30 5.77 4.62 16.51
CA ALA A 30 6.27 5.11 15.23
C ALA A 30 5.83 6.55 14.97
N ARG A 31 6.68 7.33 14.28
CA ARG A 31 6.35 8.63 13.71
C ARG A 31 5.78 8.42 12.30
N LEU A 32 4.68 9.06 11.96
CA LEU A 32 3.96 8.72 10.74
C LEU A 32 3.97 9.82 9.69
N ILE A 33 4.04 9.42 8.42
CA ILE A 33 3.77 10.28 7.27
C ILE A 33 2.58 9.66 6.55
N LEU A 34 1.48 10.39 6.51
CA LEU A 34 0.19 9.93 6.01
C LEU A 34 -0.13 10.61 4.68
N SER A 35 -0.14 9.83 3.59
CA SER A 35 -0.41 10.34 2.25
C SER A 35 -1.64 9.73 1.61
N GLY A 36 -2.30 10.54 0.80
CA GLY A 36 -3.51 10.22 0.07
C GLY A 36 -4.14 11.50 -0.49
N ARG A 37 -5.30 11.40 -1.14
CA ARG A 37 -5.97 12.54 -1.79
C ARG A 37 -6.92 13.30 -0.89
N ASN A 38 -7.48 12.63 0.10
CA ASN A 38 -8.48 13.21 0.99
C ASN A 38 -7.82 13.75 2.26
N THR A 39 -7.47 15.02 2.25
CA THR A 39 -6.78 15.69 3.36
C THR A 39 -7.57 15.58 4.66
N ALA A 40 -8.87 15.83 4.65
CA ALA A 40 -9.69 15.77 5.87
C ALA A 40 -9.70 14.36 6.49
N ALA A 41 -9.77 13.31 5.66
CA ALA A 41 -9.71 11.93 6.17
C ALA A 41 -8.30 11.54 6.66
N LEU A 42 -7.23 12.10 6.09
CA LEU A 42 -5.87 11.93 6.60
C LEU A 42 -5.70 12.63 7.95
N GLU A 43 -6.21 13.85 8.09
CA GLU A 43 -6.20 14.61 9.34
C GLU A 43 -6.99 13.88 10.44
N ASP A 44 -8.11 13.23 10.09
CA ASP A 44 -8.88 12.43 11.02
C ASP A 44 -8.10 11.21 11.53
N VAL A 45 -7.41 10.50 10.64
CA VAL A 45 -6.52 9.40 11.03
C VAL A 45 -5.35 9.92 11.88
N ALA A 46 -4.78 11.07 11.54
CA ALA A 46 -3.64 11.65 12.25
C ALA A 46 -3.95 11.98 13.72
N LYS A 47 -5.21 12.31 14.08
CA LYS A 47 -5.64 12.56 15.46
C LYS A 47 -5.37 11.36 16.38
N ASP A 48 -5.43 10.15 15.84
CA ASP A 48 -5.21 8.89 16.57
C ASP A 48 -3.74 8.45 16.56
N CYS A 49 -2.87 9.17 15.84
CA CYS A 49 -1.52 8.70 15.53
C CYS A 49 -0.38 9.40 16.28
N GLY A 50 -0.66 10.33 17.20
CA GLY A 50 0.37 11.06 17.93
C GLY A 50 1.21 11.95 17.01
N GLU A 51 2.51 11.64 16.82
CA GLU A 51 3.38 12.42 15.93
C GLU A 51 3.17 12.00 14.47
N ALA A 52 2.43 12.79 13.71
CA ALA A 52 2.11 12.51 12.31
C ALA A 52 2.20 13.75 11.41
N LEU A 53 2.83 13.59 10.25
CA LEU A 53 2.80 14.53 9.14
C LEU A 53 1.68 14.14 8.18
N VAL A 54 0.68 14.98 8.00
CA VAL A 54 -0.30 14.85 6.92
C VAL A 54 0.32 15.44 5.65
N LEU A 55 0.54 14.59 4.65
CA LEU A 55 1.20 14.93 3.39
C LEU A 55 0.32 14.49 2.21
N PRO A 56 -0.73 15.28 1.88
CA PRO A 56 -1.65 14.94 0.81
C PRO A 56 -1.03 15.18 -0.57
N PHE A 57 -1.10 14.16 -1.44
CA PHE A 57 -0.78 14.28 -2.86
C PHE A 57 -1.44 13.15 -3.66
N GLU A 58 -1.54 13.34 -4.98
CA GLU A 58 -1.95 12.30 -5.92
C GLU A 58 -0.72 11.49 -6.33
N THR A 59 -0.71 10.19 -6.01
CA THR A 59 0.45 9.30 -6.23
C THR A 59 0.77 9.07 -7.72
N THR A 60 -0.20 9.29 -8.60
CA THR A 60 -0.01 9.22 -10.06
C THR A 60 0.51 10.52 -10.67
N ASP A 61 0.56 11.61 -9.91
CA ASP A 61 1.23 12.85 -10.32
C ASP A 61 2.75 12.72 -10.08
N ILE A 62 3.47 12.35 -11.11
CA ILE A 62 4.92 12.15 -11.06
C ILE A 62 5.67 13.41 -10.62
N ALA A 63 5.16 14.60 -10.98
CA ALA A 63 5.78 15.87 -10.58
C ALA A 63 5.64 16.14 -9.08
N ALA A 64 4.60 15.61 -8.43
CA ALA A 64 4.39 15.76 -6.99
C ALA A 64 5.28 14.83 -6.14
N ILE A 65 5.86 13.77 -6.72
CA ILE A 65 6.59 12.73 -5.96
C ILE A 65 7.88 13.30 -5.35
N ALA A 66 8.72 13.95 -6.14
CA ALA A 66 10.00 14.45 -5.64
C ALA A 66 9.85 15.51 -4.52
N PRO A 67 8.95 16.50 -4.63
CA PRO A 67 8.63 17.39 -3.52
C PRO A 67 8.10 16.67 -2.28
N ALA A 68 7.24 15.66 -2.45
CA ALA A 68 6.71 14.88 -1.33
C ALA A 68 7.82 14.09 -0.60
N VAL A 69 8.74 13.47 -1.35
CA VAL A 69 9.91 12.78 -0.78
C VAL A 69 10.78 13.75 0.01
N GLU A 70 11.04 14.94 -0.52
CA GLU A 70 11.83 15.97 0.14
C GLU A 70 11.18 16.41 1.47
N GLN A 71 9.88 16.71 1.44
CA GLN A 71 9.14 17.12 2.64
C GLN A 71 9.10 16.01 3.68
N ALA A 72 8.79 14.77 3.27
CA ALA A 72 8.74 13.60 4.13
C ALA A 72 10.09 13.33 4.81
N TRP A 73 11.18 13.37 4.03
CA TRP A 73 12.53 13.13 4.51
C TRP A 73 12.99 14.19 5.49
N ASN A 74 12.75 15.48 5.19
CA ASN A 74 13.15 16.58 6.03
C ASN A 74 12.40 16.60 7.37
N TRP A 75 11.10 16.27 7.35
CA TRP A 75 10.31 16.20 8.57
C TRP A 75 10.74 15.05 9.48
N SER A 76 11.05 13.89 8.90
CA SER A 76 11.36 12.68 9.67
C SER A 76 12.85 12.53 10.02
N GLY A 77 13.75 13.20 9.30
CA GLY A 77 15.19 12.94 9.37
C GLY A 77 15.61 11.62 8.73
N GLY A 78 14.70 10.99 7.99
CA GLY A 78 14.89 9.71 7.28
C GLY A 78 13.66 8.79 7.40
N ILE A 79 13.40 8.01 6.35
CA ILE A 79 12.26 7.07 6.29
C ILE A 79 12.76 5.66 6.60
N ASP A 80 12.21 5.03 7.65
CA ASP A 80 12.57 3.66 8.05
C ASP A 80 11.68 2.61 7.39
N LEU A 81 10.41 2.97 7.14
CA LEU A 81 9.43 2.11 6.47
C LEU A 81 8.63 2.91 5.45
N LEU A 82 8.69 2.51 4.17
CA LEU A 82 7.75 2.95 3.14
C LEU A 82 6.69 1.87 2.93
N VAL A 83 5.41 2.22 3.10
CA VAL A 83 4.28 1.33 2.79
C VAL A 83 3.55 1.86 1.56
N ASN A 84 3.77 1.22 0.43
CA ASN A 84 3.03 1.43 -0.80
C ASN A 84 1.68 0.71 -0.72
N ASN A 85 0.68 1.38 -0.15
CA ASN A 85 -0.65 0.82 0.11
C ASN A 85 -1.74 1.44 -0.74
N ALA A 86 -1.57 2.65 -1.25
CA ALA A 86 -2.55 3.26 -2.15
C ALA A 86 -2.89 2.33 -3.31
N GLY A 87 -4.18 2.13 -3.57
CA GLY A 87 -4.63 1.24 -4.63
C GLY A 87 -6.13 1.35 -4.88
N ILE A 88 -6.55 0.87 -6.04
CA ILE A 88 -7.95 0.79 -6.48
C ILE A 88 -8.22 -0.60 -7.06
N SER A 89 -9.47 -1.00 -7.16
CA SER A 89 -9.82 -2.31 -7.71
C SER A 89 -10.79 -2.18 -8.90
N GLN A 90 -11.06 -3.30 -9.57
CA GLN A 90 -11.99 -3.42 -10.70
C GLN A 90 -13.03 -4.49 -10.40
N ARG A 91 -14.22 -4.31 -10.97
CA ARG A 91 -15.31 -5.30 -10.99
C ARG A 91 -16.02 -5.24 -12.34
N SER A 92 -15.40 -5.84 -13.38
CA SER A 92 -15.98 -5.96 -14.71
C SER A 92 -15.34 -7.12 -15.47
N LEU A 93 -16.06 -7.73 -16.42
CA LEU A 93 -15.51 -8.74 -17.31
C LEU A 93 -14.53 -8.09 -18.30
N ALA A 94 -13.51 -8.83 -18.72
CA ALA A 94 -12.50 -8.31 -19.66
C ALA A 94 -13.12 -7.84 -20.98
N VAL A 95 -14.14 -8.55 -21.47
CA VAL A 95 -14.84 -8.23 -22.73
C VAL A 95 -15.59 -6.89 -22.67
N ASP A 96 -16.01 -6.45 -21.48
CA ASP A 96 -16.80 -5.23 -21.29
C ASP A 96 -15.93 -4.05 -20.79
N THR A 97 -14.72 -4.30 -20.32
CA THR A 97 -13.90 -3.30 -19.62
C THR A 97 -13.24 -2.35 -20.62
N ALA A 98 -13.51 -1.05 -20.48
CA ALA A 98 -12.85 -0.01 -21.23
C ALA A 98 -11.34 0.02 -20.96
N TYR A 99 -10.54 0.33 -21.99
CA TYR A 99 -9.07 0.30 -21.88
C TYR A 99 -8.55 1.31 -20.84
N GLU A 100 -9.20 2.44 -20.69
CA GLU A 100 -8.89 3.48 -19.72
C GLU A 100 -8.96 3.00 -18.26
N VAL A 101 -9.76 1.96 -18.00
CA VAL A 101 -9.80 1.29 -16.68
C VAL A 101 -8.49 0.54 -16.42
N TYR A 102 -7.95 -0.13 -17.43
CA TYR A 102 -6.64 -0.78 -17.34
C TYR A 102 -5.53 0.25 -17.09
N GLU A 103 -5.50 1.32 -17.87
CA GLU A 103 -4.52 2.39 -17.71
C GLU A 103 -4.56 2.97 -16.29
N ARG A 104 -5.75 3.29 -15.80
CA ARG A 104 -5.93 3.88 -14.47
C ARG A 104 -5.49 2.93 -13.35
N ILE A 105 -5.83 1.65 -13.43
CA ILE A 105 -5.42 0.66 -12.41
C ILE A 105 -3.91 0.45 -12.46
N VAL A 106 -3.33 0.29 -13.63
CA VAL A 106 -1.86 0.15 -13.78
C VAL A 106 -1.14 1.40 -13.28
N ALA A 107 -1.64 2.58 -13.58
CA ALA A 107 -1.05 3.83 -13.09
C ALA A 107 -1.02 3.88 -11.55
N VAL A 108 -2.14 3.57 -10.88
CA VAL A 108 -2.28 3.68 -9.42
C VAL A 108 -1.61 2.53 -8.68
N ASP A 109 -1.84 1.27 -9.13
CA ASP A 109 -1.48 0.07 -8.36
C ASP A 109 -0.10 -0.50 -8.73
N LEU A 110 0.52 0.00 -9.82
CA LEU A 110 1.83 -0.46 -10.27
C LEU A 110 2.82 0.69 -10.46
N LEU A 111 2.52 1.65 -11.34
CA LEU A 111 3.49 2.69 -11.71
C LEU A 111 3.73 3.71 -10.60
N ALA A 112 2.70 4.14 -9.89
CA ALA A 112 2.82 5.10 -8.79
C ALA A 112 3.70 4.57 -7.63
N PRO A 113 3.49 3.35 -7.09
CA PRO A 113 4.38 2.80 -6.06
C PRO A 113 5.82 2.58 -6.55
N ILE A 114 6.02 2.24 -7.83
CA ILE A 114 7.37 2.17 -8.42
C ILE A 114 8.03 3.55 -8.41
N ALA A 115 7.33 4.59 -8.89
CA ALA A 115 7.87 5.94 -8.98
C ALA A 115 8.23 6.53 -7.60
N LEU A 116 7.34 6.35 -6.60
CA LEU A 116 7.63 6.77 -5.23
C LEU A 116 8.83 6.03 -4.63
N THR A 117 8.89 4.72 -4.85
CA THR A 117 10.02 3.90 -4.39
C THR A 117 11.32 4.36 -5.03
N GLN A 118 11.35 4.55 -6.35
CA GLN A 118 12.53 5.03 -7.08
C GLN A 118 13.02 6.39 -6.56
N ALA A 119 12.11 7.30 -6.25
CA ALA A 119 12.46 8.63 -5.75
C ALA A 119 13.07 8.59 -4.33
N LEU A 120 12.63 7.65 -3.48
CA LEU A 120 13.10 7.50 -2.10
C LEU A 120 14.36 6.59 -2.01
N LEU A 121 14.47 5.61 -2.88
CA LEU A 121 15.45 4.52 -2.82
C LEU A 121 16.91 4.98 -2.68
N PRO A 122 17.41 6.00 -3.44
CA PRO A 122 18.80 6.44 -3.32
C PRO A 122 19.17 6.89 -1.90
N ARG A 123 18.24 7.54 -1.19
CA ARG A 123 18.45 8.00 0.19
C ARG A 123 18.47 6.83 1.18
N MET A 124 17.60 5.84 0.99
CA MET A 124 17.58 4.62 1.82
C MET A 124 18.86 3.80 1.60
N VAL A 125 19.28 3.62 0.35
CA VAL A 125 20.54 2.94 0.00
C VAL A 125 21.76 3.65 0.59
N ALA A 126 21.84 4.97 0.47
CA ALA A 126 22.93 5.74 1.05
C ALA A 126 23.00 5.61 2.58
N ARG A 127 21.84 5.44 3.25
CA ARG A 127 21.75 5.19 4.70
C ARG A 127 22.10 3.73 5.07
N GLY A 128 21.98 2.79 4.13
CA GLY A 128 22.25 1.36 4.34
C GLY A 128 21.19 0.66 5.22
N SER A 129 19.99 1.22 5.33
CA SER A 129 18.91 0.63 6.15
C SER A 129 17.54 1.13 5.73
N GLY A 130 16.53 0.29 5.89
CA GLY A 130 15.14 0.63 5.67
C GLY A 130 14.31 -0.56 5.19
N ARG A 131 12.99 -0.38 5.24
CA ARG A 131 12.00 -1.36 4.81
C ARG A 131 11.09 -0.75 3.75
N ILE A 132 10.75 -1.54 2.75
CA ILE A 132 9.78 -1.19 1.71
C ILE A 132 8.73 -2.29 1.68
N ALA A 133 7.48 -1.94 1.96
CA ALA A 133 6.35 -2.86 1.91
C ALA A 133 5.46 -2.53 0.70
N MET A 134 5.23 -3.52 -0.16
CA MET A 134 4.31 -3.43 -1.29
C MET A 134 3.02 -4.16 -0.93
N ILE A 135 1.92 -3.43 -0.83
CA ILE A 135 0.60 -4.04 -0.61
C ILE A 135 0.07 -4.52 -1.97
N SER A 136 0.35 -5.80 -2.24
CA SER A 136 -0.21 -6.52 -3.37
C SER A 136 -1.62 -7.04 -3.01
N SER A 137 -1.94 -8.28 -3.31
CA SER A 137 -3.19 -8.98 -3.00
C SER A 137 -2.99 -10.46 -3.29
N ILE A 138 -3.85 -11.33 -2.78
CA ILE A 138 -3.99 -12.70 -3.30
C ILE A 138 -4.23 -12.68 -4.82
N ALA A 139 -4.91 -11.65 -5.34
CA ALA A 139 -5.05 -11.42 -6.78
C ALA A 139 -3.72 -11.07 -7.51
N GLY A 140 -2.62 -10.95 -6.82
CA GLY A 140 -1.25 -10.88 -7.33
C GLY A 140 -0.52 -12.22 -7.31
N LYS A 141 -1.16 -13.30 -6.86
CA LYS A 141 -0.67 -14.69 -6.90
C LYS A 141 -1.55 -15.61 -7.74
N VAL A 142 -2.86 -15.33 -7.78
CA VAL A 142 -3.84 -16.12 -8.55
C VAL A 142 -4.74 -15.19 -9.35
N GLY A 143 -5.18 -15.63 -10.53
CA GLY A 143 -6.14 -14.90 -11.36
C GLY A 143 -7.52 -14.93 -10.73
N VAL A 144 -8.17 -13.77 -10.61
CA VAL A 144 -9.52 -13.62 -10.06
C VAL A 144 -10.44 -13.09 -11.15
N PRO A 145 -11.59 -13.75 -11.43
CA PRO A 145 -12.56 -13.26 -12.40
C PRO A 145 -13.01 -11.83 -12.12
N MET A 146 -13.33 -11.08 -13.17
CA MET A 146 -13.77 -9.68 -13.12
C MET A 146 -12.72 -8.69 -12.58
N ARG A 147 -11.45 -9.09 -12.50
CA ARG A 147 -10.33 -8.29 -11.94
C ARG A 147 -9.08 -8.33 -12.83
N THR A 148 -9.23 -8.41 -14.14
CA THR A 148 -8.09 -8.59 -15.06
C THR A 148 -7.06 -7.47 -14.97
N ALA A 149 -7.47 -6.20 -14.95
CA ALA A 149 -6.57 -5.06 -14.78
C ALA A 149 -5.93 -5.06 -13.39
N TYR A 150 -6.71 -5.34 -12.36
CA TYR A 150 -6.23 -5.40 -10.98
C TYR A 150 -5.23 -6.55 -10.77
N CYS A 151 -5.53 -7.75 -11.27
CA CYS A 151 -4.58 -8.86 -11.23
C CYS A 151 -3.28 -8.50 -11.95
N ALA A 152 -3.35 -7.94 -13.16
CA ALA A 152 -2.15 -7.54 -13.91
C ALA A 152 -1.27 -6.59 -13.10
N ALA A 153 -1.84 -5.56 -12.48
CA ALA A 153 -1.10 -4.62 -11.64
C ALA A 153 -0.53 -5.29 -10.37
N LYS A 154 -1.31 -6.15 -9.69
CA LYS A 154 -0.88 -6.81 -8.44
C LYS A 154 0.16 -7.91 -8.66
N PHE A 155 0.13 -8.63 -9.78
CA PHE A 155 1.23 -9.50 -10.21
C PHE A 155 2.46 -8.68 -10.58
N GLY A 156 2.27 -7.56 -11.31
CA GLY A 156 3.36 -6.66 -11.70
C GLY A 156 4.11 -6.09 -10.49
N ILE A 157 3.41 -5.59 -9.49
CA ILE A 157 4.06 -5.02 -8.29
C ILE A 157 4.76 -6.10 -7.45
N ALA A 158 4.22 -7.32 -7.42
CA ALA A 158 4.87 -8.45 -6.76
C ALA A 158 6.20 -8.79 -7.44
N GLY A 159 6.21 -8.90 -8.77
CA GLY A 159 7.44 -9.13 -9.54
C GLY A 159 8.46 -8.01 -9.39
N TYR A 160 8.00 -6.74 -9.40
CA TYR A 160 8.88 -5.59 -9.13
C TYR A 160 9.54 -5.68 -7.74
N ALA A 161 8.77 -6.00 -6.71
CA ALA A 161 9.30 -6.11 -5.35
C ALA A 161 10.32 -7.26 -5.20
N ASP A 162 10.12 -8.38 -5.89
CA ASP A 162 11.07 -9.49 -5.88
C ASP A 162 12.39 -9.13 -6.56
N ALA A 163 12.32 -8.45 -7.71
CA ALA A 163 13.51 -7.95 -8.40
C ALA A 163 14.23 -6.88 -7.53
N LEU A 164 13.50 -5.91 -7.00
CA LEU A 164 14.06 -4.88 -6.12
C LEU A 164 14.76 -5.50 -4.90
N ARG A 165 14.16 -6.51 -4.27
CA ARG A 165 14.76 -7.22 -3.13
C ARG A 165 16.11 -7.82 -3.47
N ALA A 166 16.24 -8.42 -4.66
CA ALA A 166 17.50 -9.00 -5.12
C ALA A 166 18.58 -7.92 -5.33
N GLU A 167 18.16 -6.73 -5.79
CA GLU A 167 19.09 -5.61 -6.02
C GLU A 167 19.55 -4.93 -4.73
N VAL A 168 18.66 -4.77 -3.73
CA VAL A 168 18.97 -3.90 -2.57
C VAL A 168 19.15 -4.64 -1.25
N GLY A 169 18.87 -5.95 -1.20
CA GLY A 169 18.97 -6.72 0.03
C GLY A 169 20.39 -6.74 0.61
N HIS A 170 21.41 -6.83 -0.23
CA HIS A 170 22.82 -6.76 0.17
C HIS A 170 23.27 -5.36 0.60
N LEU A 171 22.46 -4.33 0.33
CA LEU A 171 22.69 -2.94 0.74
C LEU A 171 21.99 -2.61 2.08
N GLY A 172 21.46 -3.61 2.79
CA GLY A 172 20.85 -3.43 4.11
C GLY A 172 19.35 -3.07 4.08
N LEU A 173 18.69 -3.14 2.93
CA LEU A 173 17.26 -2.88 2.81
C LEU A 173 16.44 -4.18 2.83
N GLN A 174 15.24 -4.11 3.41
CA GLN A 174 14.26 -5.19 3.38
C GLN A 174 13.10 -4.80 2.44
N VAL A 175 12.67 -5.74 1.61
CA VAL A 175 11.50 -5.55 0.74
C VAL A 175 10.50 -6.66 1.00
N HIS A 176 9.28 -6.27 1.39
CA HIS A 176 8.18 -7.16 1.75
C HIS A 176 7.08 -7.10 0.69
N ASN A 177 6.70 -8.27 0.17
CA ASN A 177 5.47 -8.44 -0.60
C ASN A 177 4.35 -8.87 0.33
N ILE A 178 3.31 -8.06 0.46
CA ILE A 178 2.16 -8.34 1.32
C ILE A 178 0.95 -8.68 0.43
N TYR A 179 0.33 -9.81 0.70
CA TYR A 179 -0.77 -10.36 -0.08
C TYR A 179 -2.04 -10.48 0.78
N PRO A 180 -2.78 -9.39 0.99
CA PRO A 180 -4.08 -9.49 1.64
C PRO A 180 -5.06 -10.28 0.78
N GLY A 181 -5.85 -11.14 1.43
CA GLY A 181 -7.09 -11.68 0.89
C GLY A 181 -8.23 -10.70 1.09
N SER A 182 -9.40 -11.24 1.46
CA SER A 182 -10.57 -10.43 1.79
C SER A 182 -10.39 -9.75 3.15
N VAL A 183 -10.16 -8.44 3.13
CA VAL A 183 -10.11 -7.57 4.32
C VAL A 183 -11.29 -6.62 4.27
N ALA A 184 -12.04 -6.48 5.38
CA ALA A 184 -13.26 -5.68 5.49
C ALA A 184 -12.98 -4.18 5.33
N THR A 185 -12.98 -3.70 4.08
CA THR A 185 -12.69 -2.32 3.68
C THR A 185 -13.60 -1.87 2.55
N ASP A 186 -13.64 -0.59 2.25
CA ASP A 186 -14.41 -0.04 1.13
C ASP A 186 -13.79 -0.28 -0.27
N VAL A 187 -12.74 -1.10 -0.40
CA VAL A 187 -12.06 -1.34 -1.67
C VAL A 187 -13.01 -1.88 -2.75
N SER A 188 -13.95 -2.73 -2.38
CA SER A 188 -14.95 -3.28 -3.31
C SER A 188 -16.01 -2.25 -3.70
N ARG A 189 -16.50 -1.47 -2.74
CA ARG A 189 -17.44 -0.36 -2.98
C ARG A 189 -16.84 0.70 -3.91
N ASN A 190 -15.56 0.99 -3.75
CA ASN A 190 -14.81 1.97 -4.54
C ASN A 190 -14.20 1.39 -5.82
N ALA A 191 -14.41 0.09 -6.12
CA ALA A 191 -13.91 -0.53 -7.34
C ALA A 191 -14.48 0.13 -8.59
N LEU A 192 -13.68 0.13 -9.67
CA LEU A 192 -14.12 0.63 -10.97
C LEU A 192 -15.01 -0.41 -11.66
N THR A 193 -16.06 0.05 -12.30
CA THR A 193 -16.88 -0.72 -13.23
C THR A 193 -16.27 -0.73 -14.64
N ALA A 194 -16.95 -1.30 -15.60
CA ALA A 194 -16.48 -1.44 -16.97
C ALA A 194 -16.17 -0.10 -17.66
N ASP A 195 -16.91 0.95 -17.34
CA ASP A 195 -16.76 2.31 -17.88
C ASP A 195 -15.88 3.24 -17.00
N GLY A 196 -15.29 2.70 -15.93
CA GLY A 196 -14.45 3.47 -15.02
C GLY A 196 -15.21 4.27 -13.95
N SER A 197 -16.52 4.17 -13.87
CA SER A 197 -17.32 4.71 -12.77
C SER A 197 -17.11 3.90 -11.48
N LYS A 198 -17.46 4.47 -10.32
CA LYS A 198 -17.43 3.73 -9.06
C LYS A 198 -18.61 2.75 -8.96
N ARG A 199 -18.34 1.55 -8.49
CA ARG A 199 -19.34 0.51 -8.31
C ARG A 199 -20.44 0.87 -7.30
N GLY A 200 -20.11 1.55 -6.21
CA GLY A 200 -21.06 2.00 -5.19
C GLY A 200 -21.57 0.95 -4.21
N VAL A 201 -21.39 -0.35 -4.52
CA VAL A 201 -21.80 -1.47 -3.66
C VAL A 201 -20.61 -2.34 -3.28
N SER A 202 -20.65 -2.94 -2.10
CA SER A 202 -19.58 -3.83 -1.64
C SER A 202 -19.90 -5.29 -2.00
N ASP A 203 -18.85 -6.14 -1.97
CA ASP A 203 -18.99 -7.58 -2.04
C ASP A 203 -19.12 -8.14 -0.62
N GLN A 204 -20.09 -9.04 -0.42
CA GLN A 204 -20.34 -9.68 0.88
C GLN A 204 -19.08 -10.42 1.41
N THR A 205 -18.30 -11.03 0.52
CA THR A 205 -17.03 -11.67 0.86
C THR A 205 -16.02 -10.66 1.45
N ILE A 206 -15.97 -9.43 0.93
CA ILE A 206 -15.11 -8.38 1.47
C ILE A 206 -15.66 -7.86 2.80
N ASP A 207 -16.96 -7.62 2.89
CA ASP A 207 -17.60 -7.12 4.13
C ASP A 207 -17.45 -8.10 5.29
N ASN A 208 -17.45 -9.41 5.01
CA ASN A 208 -17.25 -10.49 5.97
C ASN A 208 -15.76 -10.93 6.08
N GLY A 209 -14.84 -10.21 5.44
CA GLY A 209 -13.42 -10.51 5.46
C GLY A 209 -12.75 -10.22 6.79
N ILE A 210 -11.44 -10.44 6.84
CA ILE A 210 -10.62 -10.19 8.04
C ILE A 210 -10.79 -8.73 8.48
N PRO A 211 -11.07 -8.45 9.76
CA PRO A 211 -11.07 -7.08 10.27
C PRO A 211 -9.70 -6.40 10.01
N PRO A 212 -9.68 -5.13 9.53
CA PRO A 212 -8.42 -4.45 9.21
C PRO A 212 -7.40 -4.46 10.35
N ALA A 213 -7.84 -4.32 11.60
CA ALA A 213 -6.96 -4.34 12.77
C ALA A 213 -6.24 -5.69 12.93
N ILE A 214 -6.92 -6.80 12.68
CA ILE A 214 -6.32 -8.16 12.73
C ILE A 214 -5.35 -8.34 11.57
N ALA A 215 -5.75 -7.95 10.36
CA ALA A 215 -4.90 -8.05 9.18
C ALA A 215 -3.58 -7.27 9.36
N VAL A 216 -3.64 -6.03 9.85
CA VAL A 216 -2.44 -5.22 10.01
C VAL A 216 -1.55 -5.67 11.16
N ALA A 217 -2.11 -6.25 12.23
CA ALA A 217 -1.31 -6.84 13.29
C ALA A 217 -0.41 -7.96 12.73
N GLN A 218 -0.97 -8.87 11.93
CA GLN A 218 -0.20 -9.92 11.26
C GLN A 218 0.84 -9.33 10.29
N MET A 219 0.50 -8.31 9.50
CA MET A 219 1.44 -7.65 8.59
C MET A 219 2.64 -7.07 9.35
N ILE A 220 2.40 -6.41 10.47
CA ILE A 220 3.44 -5.79 11.31
C ILE A 220 4.36 -6.86 11.90
N ASP A 221 3.79 -7.91 12.49
CA ASP A 221 4.57 -9.01 13.11
C ASP A 221 5.48 -9.68 12.08
N GLU A 222 4.97 -9.97 10.90
CA GLU A 222 5.73 -10.59 9.81
C GLU A 222 6.81 -9.65 9.23
N MET A 223 6.52 -8.36 9.09
CA MET A 223 7.54 -7.37 8.69
C MET A 223 8.67 -7.29 9.73
N LEU A 224 8.35 -7.33 11.02
CA LEU A 224 9.35 -7.35 12.11
C LEU A 224 10.16 -8.65 12.13
N ALA A 225 9.55 -9.78 11.75
CA ALA A 225 10.23 -11.05 11.56
C ALA A 225 11.14 -11.09 10.31
N GLY A 226 11.02 -10.10 9.41
CA GLY A 226 11.81 -10.03 8.18
C GLY A 226 11.25 -10.90 7.06
N SER A 227 9.99 -11.30 7.14
CA SER A 227 9.32 -12.14 6.13
C SER A 227 9.29 -11.44 4.77
N ARG A 228 9.72 -12.14 3.72
CA ARG A 228 9.77 -11.60 2.36
C ARG A 228 8.39 -11.56 1.70
N GLU A 229 7.60 -12.61 1.93
CA GLU A 229 6.22 -12.74 1.50
C GLU A 229 5.32 -12.87 2.73
N ILE A 230 4.26 -12.08 2.77
CA ILE A 230 3.33 -11.99 3.90
C ILE A 230 1.92 -12.24 3.35
N ILE A 231 1.38 -13.42 3.60
CA ILE A 231 0.03 -13.78 3.18
C ILE A 231 -0.91 -13.56 4.34
N VAL A 232 -1.87 -12.65 4.16
CA VAL A 232 -2.88 -12.30 5.16
C VAL A 232 -4.24 -12.68 4.63
N ALA A 233 -4.58 -13.95 4.74
CA ALA A 233 -5.79 -14.54 4.19
C ALA A 233 -6.33 -15.65 5.09
N GLU A 234 -7.60 -15.97 4.96
CA GLU A 234 -8.28 -17.04 5.68
C GLU A 234 -9.03 -17.99 4.73
N GLY A 235 -9.35 -19.18 5.21
CA GLY A 235 -10.13 -20.16 4.47
C GLY A 235 -9.53 -20.54 3.12
N ALA A 236 -10.34 -20.51 2.07
CA ALA A 236 -9.94 -20.90 0.72
C ALA A 236 -8.96 -19.92 0.03
N GLU A 237 -8.74 -18.74 0.60
CA GLU A 237 -7.79 -17.74 0.09
C GLU A 237 -6.36 -17.96 0.63
N LYS A 238 -6.19 -18.81 1.63
CA LYS A 238 -4.90 -19.16 2.24
C LYS A 238 -4.25 -20.33 1.53
#